data_e15a601cb4c5ebf62f6951dfa1d06a50
#
_entry.id   e15a601cb4c5ebf62f6951dfa1d06a50
#
_cell.length_a   1.000
_cell.length_b   1.000
_cell.length_c   1.000
_cell.angle_alpha   90.00
_cell.angle_beta   90.00
_cell.angle_gamma   90.00
#
_symmetry.space_group_name_H-M   'P 1'
#
loop_
_entity.id
_entity.type
_entity.pdbx_description
1 polymer ?
#
loop_
_entity_poly.entity_id
_entity_poly.type
_entity_poly.pdbx_seq_one_letter_code
_entity_poly.pdbx_strand_id
1 'polypeptide(L)'
;LDIPYTGGNPQCLSYCYDKSLVRGIAKEIGIPVPQAFFVNPMDSTFDVTIDFPVLVKPNFGDSSFGITRNSVANSAEELLQAITDIRKKFGYEKPILVEELLTGKDLTLGIIGTPPGSFQTLPVSEEDYSMLPPELPRICGYEAKWQPDSPYWSIKSVRAELPPDTEKALVEWSVKLSERLECRDYTRFDWRLDAAGIPRLLEVNPNPGWCWDGHLAKMAAMGGMSYSDMLGAIIKSAEERILMEYGANIRMKEINMRQEIAV
;
A
#
# COMPACT_ATOMS: atom_id res chain seq x y z
N LEU A 1 -5.88 27.36 -0.41
CA LEU A 1 -4.54 27.79 0.01
C LEU A 1 -3.53 27.18 -0.95
N ASP A 2 -2.91 27.95 -1.81
CA ASP A 2 -1.87 27.49 -2.75
C ASP A 2 -0.51 27.31 -2.03
N ILE A 3 -0.52 26.47 -0.96
CA ILE A 3 0.69 26.18 -0.19
C ILE A 3 1.30 24.90 -0.76
N PRO A 4 2.55 24.94 -1.25
CA PRO A 4 3.27 23.76 -1.67
C PRO A 4 3.44 22.75 -0.52
N TYR A 5 3.30 21.46 -0.80
CA TYR A 5 3.45 20.41 0.19
C TYR A 5 4.01 19.13 -0.44
N THR A 6 4.55 18.26 0.39
CA THR A 6 5.16 16.98 0.02
C THR A 6 4.14 15.85 0.08
N GLY A 7 4.21 14.92 -0.85
CA GLY A 7 3.39 13.70 -0.87
C GLY A 7 2.11 13.78 -1.69
N GLY A 8 1.29 12.75 -1.58
CA GLY A 8 0.07 12.56 -2.37
C GLY A 8 -0.93 13.70 -2.25
N ASN A 9 -1.57 14.05 -3.37
CA ASN A 9 -2.66 15.02 -3.38
C ASN A 9 -3.95 14.42 -2.77
N PRO A 10 -4.98 15.24 -2.46
CA PRO A 10 -6.21 14.74 -1.86
C PRO A 10 -6.90 13.64 -2.66
N GLN A 11 -6.80 13.66 -3.99
CA GLN A 11 -7.37 12.64 -4.86
C GLN A 11 -6.62 11.32 -4.75
N CYS A 12 -5.29 11.36 -4.79
CA CYS A 12 -4.43 10.18 -4.56
C CYS A 12 -4.70 9.56 -3.18
N LEU A 13 -4.78 10.38 -2.13
CA LEU A 13 -5.12 9.93 -0.78
C LEU A 13 -6.49 9.25 -0.74
N SER A 14 -7.50 9.84 -1.40
CA SER A 14 -8.86 9.28 -1.46
C SER A 14 -8.88 7.93 -2.18
N TYR A 15 -8.15 7.80 -3.30
CA TYR A 15 -8.04 6.52 -4.02
C TYR A 15 -7.36 5.44 -3.18
N CYS A 16 -6.23 5.76 -2.58
CA CYS A 16 -5.43 4.79 -1.84
C CYS A 16 -6.04 4.40 -0.49
N TYR A 17 -6.90 5.25 0.08
CA TYR A 17 -7.62 4.94 1.33
C TYR A 17 -8.70 3.87 1.15
N ASP A 18 -9.23 3.70 -0.06
CA ASP A 18 -10.21 2.68 -0.43
C ASP A 18 -9.52 1.48 -1.11
N LYS A 19 -9.34 0.38 -0.36
CA LYS A 19 -8.65 -0.82 -0.84
C LYS A 19 -9.36 -1.46 -2.03
N SER A 20 -10.70 -1.45 -2.07
CA SER A 20 -11.47 -2.01 -3.19
C SER A 20 -11.30 -1.19 -4.46
N LEU A 21 -11.22 0.14 -4.35
CA LEU A 21 -10.98 1.03 -5.47
C LEU A 21 -9.57 0.84 -6.06
N VAL A 22 -8.53 0.82 -5.23
CA VAL A 22 -7.15 0.54 -5.66
C VAL A 22 -7.06 -0.81 -6.38
N ARG A 23 -7.71 -1.85 -5.86
CA ARG A 23 -7.76 -3.18 -6.47
C ARG A 23 -8.46 -3.17 -7.83
N GLY A 24 -9.55 -2.40 -7.96
CA GLY A 24 -10.26 -2.20 -9.23
C GLY A 24 -9.37 -1.54 -10.28
N ILE A 25 -8.67 -0.48 -9.91
CA ILE A 25 -7.71 0.22 -10.76
C ILE A 25 -6.54 -0.69 -11.15
N ALA A 26 -6.00 -1.44 -10.21
CA ALA A 26 -4.91 -2.40 -10.47
C ALA A 26 -5.34 -3.46 -11.51
N LYS A 27 -6.54 -4.05 -11.35
CA LYS A 27 -7.09 -5.01 -12.33
C LYS A 27 -7.26 -4.41 -13.72
N GLU A 28 -7.78 -3.19 -13.81
CA GLU A 28 -7.98 -2.46 -15.08
C GLU A 28 -6.67 -2.34 -15.88
N ILE A 29 -5.56 -2.10 -15.19
CA ILE A 29 -4.24 -1.96 -15.83
C ILE A 29 -3.42 -3.25 -15.89
N GLY A 30 -4.05 -4.40 -15.61
CA GLY A 30 -3.47 -5.73 -15.72
C GLY A 30 -2.54 -6.14 -14.57
N ILE A 31 -2.67 -5.52 -13.40
CA ILE A 31 -1.87 -5.86 -12.23
C ILE A 31 -2.63 -6.89 -11.37
N PRO A 32 -1.98 -8.02 -11.01
CA PRO A 32 -2.61 -9.05 -10.22
C PRO A 32 -2.95 -8.58 -8.80
N VAL A 33 -4.13 -8.94 -8.33
CA VAL A 33 -4.58 -8.73 -6.94
C VAL A 33 -5.15 -10.05 -6.41
N PRO A 34 -5.22 -10.26 -5.09
CA PRO A 34 -5.87 -11.44 -4.52
C PRO A 34 -7.33 -11.57 -4.97
N GLN A 35 -7.91 -12.79 -4.99
CA GLN A 35 -9.35 -12.92 -5.12
C GLN A 35 -10.04 -12.29 -3.90
N ALA A 36 -11.17 -11.66 -4.10
CA ALA A 36 -11.89 -11.03 -3.01
C ALA A 36 -13.36 -10.78 -3.34
N PHE A 37 -14.16 -10.68 -2.29
CA PHE A 37 -15.49 -10.13 -2.35
C PHE A 37 -15.68 -9.06 -1.28
N PHE A 38 -16.72 -8.28 -1.46
CA PHE A 38 -17.01 -7.10 -0.65
C PHE A 38 -18.30 -7.31 0.12
N VAL A 39 -18.26 -7.06 1.43
CA VAL A 39 -19.46 -7.12 2.28
C VAL A 39 -19.91 -5.69 2.56
N ASN A 40 -21.08 -5.33 2.00
CA ASN A 40 -21.64 -4.00 2.22
C ASN A 40 -22.17 -3.86 3.66
N PRO A 41 -22.28 -2.62 4.16
CA PRO A 41 -22.73 -2.37 5.53
C PRO A 41 -24.10 -2.98 5.86
N MET A 42 -25.03 -2.94 4.93
CA MET A 42 -26.42 -3.38 5.13
C MET A 42 -26.68 -4.81 4.69
N ASP A 43 -25.67 -5.53 4.16
CA ASP A 43 -25.86 -6.90 3.73
C ASP A 43 -26.11 -7.79 4.95
N SER A 44 -27.28 -8.42 4.98
CA SER A 44 -27.64 -9.47 5.95
C SER A 44 -27.18 -10.85 5.49
N THR A 45 -26.99 -11.02 4.18
CA THR A 45 -26.50 -12.24 3.53
C THR A 45 -25.51 -11.87 2.44
N PHE A 46 -24.53 -12.72 2.20
CA PHE A 46 -23.55 -12.61 1.11
C PHE A 46 -23.07 -13.99 0.70
N ASP A 47 -22.68 -14.10 -0.57
CA ASP A 47 -22.13 -15.35 -1.10
C ASP A 47 -20.61 -15.37 -0.87
N VAL A 48 -20.10 -16.49 -0.33
CA VAL A 48 -18.66 -16.74 -0.23
C VAL A 48 -18.17 -17.29 -1.56
N THR A 49 -17.45 -16.46 -2.33
CA THR A 49 -17.03 -16.76 -3.70
C THR A 49 -15.57 -17.19 -3.82
N ILE A 50 -14.87 -17.33 -2.68
CA ILE A 50 -13.45 -17.72 -2.59
C ILE A 50 -13.29 -18.84 -1.55
N ASP A 51 -12.24 -19.64 -1.75
CA ASP A 51 -11.94 -20.76 -0.85
C ASP A 51 -11.29 -20.27 0.46
N PHE A 52 -11.54 -21.02 1.55
CA PHE A 52 -10.84 -20.80 2.82
C PHE A 52 -9.40 -21.34 2.78
N PRO A 53 -8.46 -20.74 3.54
CA PRO A 53 -8.65 -19.63 4.48
C PRO A 53 -8.75 -18.26 3.77
N VAL A 54 -9.47 -17.35 4.42
CA VAL A 54 -9.64 -15.96 3.95
C VAL A 54 -9.12 -14.95 4.96
N LEU A 55 -8.75 -13.75 4.49
CA LEU A 55 -8.40 -12.60 5.33
C LEU A 55 -9.54 -11.59 5.32
N VAL A 56 -10.04 -11.24 6.50
CA VAL A 56 -11.11 -10.25 6.70
C VAL A 56 -10.52 -8.95 7.20
N LYS A 57 -10.76 -7.85 6.50
CA LYS A 57 -10.20 -6.55 6.86
C LYS A 57 -11.16 -5.39 6.56
N PRO A 58 -11.06 -4.26 7.29
CA PRO A 58 -11.77 -3.05 6.90
C PRO A 58 -11.34 -2.64 5.48
N ASN A 59 -12.31 -2.21 4.65
CA ASN A 59 -12.00 -1.71 3.31
C ASN A 59 -11.21 -0.39 3.35
N PHE A 60 -11.48 0.44 4.34
CA PHE A 60 -10.83 1.72 4.56
C PHE A 60 -9.83 1.66 5.71
N GLY A 61 -8.83 2.52 5.65
CA GLY A 61 -7.82 2.67 6.70
C GLY A 61 -6.44 2.18 6.30
N ASP A 62 -5.47 2.51 7.15
CA ASP A 62 -4.04 2.24 7.00
C ASP A 62 -3.46 1.54 8.25
N SER A 63 -2.14 1.39 8.30
CA SER A 63 -1.38 0.90 9.47
C SER A 63 -1.82 -0.47 10.01
N SER A 64 -2.38 -1.34 9.18
CA SER A 64 -2.96 -2.65 9.56
C SER A 64 -4.06 -2.55 10.61
N PHE A 65 -4.70 -1.36 10.75
CA PHE A 65 -5.73 -1.15 11.75
C PHE A 65 -6.93 -2.07 11.47
N GLY A 66 -7.26 -2.91 12.46
CA GLY A 66 -8.33 -3.90 12.32
C GLY A 66 -7.90 -5.25 11.73
N ILE A 67 -6.61 -5.43 11.39
CA ILE A 67 -6.07 -6.71 10.96
C ILE A 67 -5.30 -7.32 12.13
N THR A 68 -5.79 -8.44 12.64
CA THR A 68 -5.20 -9.21 13.73
C THR A 68 -5.15 -10.69 13.34
N ARG A 69 -4.55 -11.54 14.17
CA ARG A 69 -4.61 -12.99 13.95
C ARG A 69 -6.04 -13.53 13.79
N ASN A 70 -7.02 -12.90 14.43
CA ASN A 70 -8.43 -13.26 14.33
C ASN A 70 -9.10 -12.76 13.03
N SER A 71 -8.37 -12.03 12.19
CA SER A 71 -8.83 -11.63 10.86
C SER A 71 -8.67 -12.76 9.82
N VAL A 72 -7.94 -13.83 10.15
CA VAL A 72 -7.86 -15.03 9.31
C VAL A 72 -8.99 -15.95 9.70
N ALA A 73 -9.81 -16.33 8.72
CA ALA A 73 -10.94 -17.24 8.91
C ALA A 73 -10.74 -18.51 8.06
N ASN A 74 -10.89 -19.68 8.70
CA ASN A 74 -10.73 -20.99 8.08
C ASN A 74 -12.08 -21.65 7.81
N SER A 75 -13.18 -21.06 8.29
CA SER A 75 -14.55 -21.55 8.11
C SER A 75 -15.54 -20.39 7.98
N ALA A 76 -16.75 -20.71 7.59
CA ALA A 76 -17.85 -19.74 7.50
C ALA A 76 -18.19 -19.14 8.88
N GLU A 77 -18.10 -19.91 9.96
CA GLU A 77 -18.34 -19.45 11.32
C GLU A 77 -17.28 -18.44 11.74
N GLU A 78 -15.99 -18.73 11.48
CA GLU A 78 -14.88 -17.82 11.77
C GLU A 78 -14.99 -16.53 10.94
N LEU A 79 -15.40 -16.63 9.67
CA LEU A 79 -15.65 -15.48 8.80
C LEU A 79 -16.74 -14.56 9.38
N LEU A 80 -17.88 -15.11 9.79
CA LEU A 80 -18.96 -14.35 10.40
C LEU A 80 -18.53 -13.69 11.72
N GLN A 81 -17.73 -14.40 12.51
CA GLN A 81 -17.17 -13.84 13.75
C GLN A 81 -16.21 -12.67 13.44
N ALA A 82 -15.28 -12.82 12.49
CA ALA A 82 -14.35 -11.77 12.10
C ALA A 82 -15.08 -10.53 11.56
N ILE A 83 -16.10 -10.70 10.72
CA ILE A 83 -16.96 -9.61 10.24
C ILE A 83 -17.65 -8.90 11.41
N THR A 84 -18.20 -9.67 12.35
CA THR A 84 -18.89 -9.14 13.52
C THR A 84 -17.94 -8.31 14.40
N ASP A 85 -16.72 -8.77 14.61
CA ASP A 85 -15.72 -8.10 15.43
C ASP A 85 -15.25 -6.78 14.78
N ILE A 86 -15.05 -6.77 13.46
CA ILE A 86 -14.75 -5.56 12.71
C ILE A 86 -15.92 -4.57 12.82
N ARG A 87 -17.15 -5.00 12.61
CA ARG A 87 -18.35 -4.14 12.71
C ARG A 87 -18.53 -3.55 14.10
N LYS A 88 -18.32 -4.33 15.17
CA LYS A 88 -18.37 -3.83 16.54
C LYS A 88 -17.30 -2.77 16.82
N LYS A 89 -16.10 -2.94 16.25
CA LYS A 89 -14.97 -2.05 16.50
C LYS A 89 -15.00 -0.78 15.67
N PHE A 90 -15.42 -0.85 14.41
CA PHE A 90 -15.30 0.24 13.42
C PHE A 90 -16.63 0.84 12.97
N GLY A 91 -17.75 0.24 13.38
CA GLY A 91 -19.10 0.65 12.97
C GLY A 91 -19.69 -0.27 11.90
N TYR A 92 -21.00 -0.46 12.01
CA TYR A 92 -21.76 -1.32 11.10
C TYR A 92 -21.89 -0.72 9.70
N GLU A 93 -21.72 0.60 9.57
CA GLU A 93 -21.75 1.35 8.32
C GLU A 93 -20.46 1.23 7.50
N LYS A 94 -19.44 0.57 8.04
CA LYS A 94 -18.15 0.41 7.34
C LYS A 94 -18.14 -0.86 6.48
N PRO A 95 -17.81 -0.75 5.19
CA PRO A 95 -17.66 -1.90 4.33
C PRO A 95 -16.43 -2.72 4.69
N ILE A 96 -16.53 -4.03 4.46
CA ILE A 96 -15.51 -5.01 4.76
C ILE A 96 -15.04 -5.67 3.47
N LEU A 97 -13.73 -5.85 3.33
CA LEU A 97 -13.11 -6.62 2.27
C LEU A 97 -12.72 -8.00 2.82
N VAL A 98 -13.17 -9.04 2.12
CA VAL A 98 -12.77 -10.43 2.38
C VAL A 98 -11.95 -10.89 1.19
N GLU A 99 -10.72 -11.33 1.42
CA GLU A 99 -9.82 -11.75 0.35
C GLU A 99 -9.16 -13.11 0.66
N GLU A 100 -8.74 -13.81 -0.37
CA GLU A 100 -7.96 -15.04 -0.22
C GLU A 100 -6.71 -14.79 0.64
N LEU A 101 -6.39 -15.70 1.54
CA LEU A 101 -5.17 -15.64 2.32
C LEU A 101 -4.00 -16.14 1.48
N LEU A 102 -3.16 -15.23 1.01
CA LEU A 102 -1.94 -15.59 0.31
C LEU A 102 -0.90 -16.16 1.28
N THR A 103 -0.15 -17.16 0.85
CA THR A 103 0.79 -17.90 1.72
C THR A 103 2.26 -17.65 1.41
N GLY A 104 2.56 -16.97 0.31
CA GLY A 104 3.93 -16.64 -0.09
C GLY A 104 4.55 -15.49 0.71
N LYS A 105 5.71 -15.03 0.25
CA LYS A 105 6.46 -13.93 0.86
C LYS A 105 5.63 -12.65 0.90
N ASP A 106 5.70 -11.97 2.03
CA ASP A 106 5.09 -10.66 2.27
C ASP A 106 6.14 -9.59 1.92
N LEU A 107 5.89 -8.80 0.90
CA LEU A 107 6.89 -7.95 0.25
C LEU A 107 6.48 -6.48 0.29
N THR A 108 7.47 -5.61 0.43
CA THR A 108 7.25 -4.17 0.39
C THR A 108 8.25 -3.51 -0.55
N LEU A 109 7.77 -2.61 -1.43
CA LEU A 109 8.59 -1.80 -2.32
C LEU A 109 8.29 -0.33 -2.09
N GLY A 110 9.35 0.48 -1.95
CA GLY A 110 9.28 1.94 -1.85
C GLY A 110 9.72 2.61 -3.16
N ILE A 111 9.06 3.71 -3.51
CA ILE A 111 9.48 4.63 -4.55
C ILE A 111 9.72 6.00 -3.91
N ILE A 112 10.85 6.64 -4.21
CA ILE A 112 11.11 8.05 -3.92
C ILE A 112 11.20 8.76 -5.26
N GLY A 113 10.37 9.78 -5.46
CA GLY A 113 10.21 10.48 -6.72
C GLY A 113 8.78 10.46 -7.23
N THR A 114 8.57 11.05 -8.40
CA THR A 114 7.26 11.17 -9.04
C THR A 114 7.32 10.62 -10.47
N PRO A 115 7.03 9.30 -10.69
CA PRO A 115 6.93 8.75 -12.04
C PRO A 115 5.87 9.50 -12.90
N PRO A 116 6.07 9.66 -14.21
CA PRO A 116 7.21 9.20 -15.03
C PRO A 116 8.43 10.13 -15.00
N GLY A 117 8.47 11.13 -14.13
CA GLY A 117 9.62 12.03 -13.95
C GLY A 117 10.80 11.33 -13.26
N SER A 118 11.59 12.11 -12.51
CA SER A 118 12.72 11.56 -11.74
C SER A 118 12.23 10.73 -10.56
N PHE A 119 12.66 9.49 -10.46
CA PHE A 119 12.36 8.60 -9.34
C PHE A 119 13.44 7.53 -9.16
N GLN A 120 13.45 6.94 -7.98
CA GLN A 120 14.24 5.76 -7.65
C GLN A 120 13.39 4.75 -6.88
N THR A 121 13.61 3.46 -7.12
CA THR A 121 13.04 2.38 -6.33
C THR A 121 14.01 2.00 -5.23
N LEU A 122 13.47 1.75 -4.04
CA LEU A 122 14.23 1.18 -2.94
C LEU A 122 14.30 -0.36 -3.08
N PRO A 123 15.31 -1.02 -2.50
CA PRO A 123 15.34 -2.48 -2.47
C PRO A 123 14.06 -3.06 -1.89
N VAL A 124 13.57 -4.14 -2.49
CA VAL A 124 12.40 -4.85 -1.98
C VAL A 124 12.72 -5.44 -0.61
N SER A 125 11.87 -5.19 0.37
CA SER A 125 11.94 -5.83 1.68
C SER A 125 10.92 -6.96 1.80
N GLU A 126 11.21 -7.93 2.64
CA GLU A 126 10.38 -9.08 3.00
C GLU A 126 10.16 -9.09 4.50
N GLU A 127 8.96 -9.44 4.94
CA GLU A 127 8.69 -9.71 6.36
C GLU A 127 9.11 -11.14 6.68
N ASP A 128 10.11 -11.28 7.55
CA ASP A 128 10.64 -12.57 8.00
C ASP A 128 9.80 -13.13 9.15
N TYR A 129 9.07 -14.19 8.86
CA TYR A 129 8.23 -14.92 9.81
C TYR A 129 8.92 -16.14 10.44
N SER A 130 10.23 -16.29 10.28
CA SER A 130 10.97 -17.48 10.74
C SER A 130 10.87 -17.71 12.24
N MET A 131 10.77 -16.62 13.02
CA MET A 131 10.66 -16.67 14.49
C MET A 131 9.21 -16.75 14.99
N LEU A 132 8.22 -16.68 14.09
CA LEU A 132 6.82 -16.78 14.46
C LEU A 132 6.45 -18.26 14.70
N PRO A 133 5.74 -18.59 15.80
CA PRO A 133 5.22 -19.93 16.05
C PRO A 133 4.44 -20.46 14.85
N PRO A 134 4.64 -21.72 14.45
CA PRO A 134 4.09 -22.27 13.20
C PRO A 134 2.55 -22.35 13.17
N GLU A 135 1.91 -22.38 14.33
CA GLU A 135 0.45 -22.40 14.48
C GLU A 135 -0.19 -21.02 14.27
N LEU A 136 0.62 -19.94 14.27
CA LEU A 136 0.11 -18.60 14.06
C LEU A 136 0.08 -18.23 12.56
N PRO A 137 -0.98 -17.58 12.09
CA PRO A 137 -1.05 -17.13 10.71
C PRO A 137 0.08 -16.13 10.39
N ARG A 138 0.73 -16.32 9.26
CA ARG A 138 1.83 -15.46 8.80
C ARG A 138 1.26 -14.19 8.19
N ILE A 139 0.91 -13.21 9.03
CA ILE A 139 0.41 -11.90 8.64
C ILE A 139 1.12 -10.80 9.43
N CYS A 140 1.44 -9.68 8.80
CA CYS A 140 1.96 -8.48 9.45
C CYS A 140 0.80 -7.55 9.85
N GLY A 141 0.07 -7.96 10.90
CA GLY A 141 -1.12 -7.28 11.41
C GLY A 141 -0.80 -6.18 12.43
N TYR A 142 -1.84 -5.78 13.17
CA TYR A 142 -1.77 -4.78 14.22
C TYR A 142 -0.79 -5.18 15.34
N GLU A 143 -0.79 -6.48 15.69
CA GLU A 143 0.06 -7.01 16.77
C GLU A 143 1.56 -6.83 16.46
N ALA A 144 1.97 -6.97 15.20
CA ALA A 144 3.36 -6.81 14.78
C ALA A 144 3.88 -5.36 14.90
N LYS A 145 2.98 -4.38 14.91
CA LYS A 145 3.32 -2.95 14.87
C LYS A 145 3.12 -2.26 16.22
N TRP A 146 2.20 -2.75 17.05
CA TRP A 146 1.70 -2.00 18.20
C TRP A 146 1.68 -2.79 19.51
N GLN A 147 2.04 -4.09 19.51
CA GLN A 147 2.00 -4.93 20.70
C GLN A 147 3.36 -5.61 20.95
N PRO A 148 4.26 -4.98 21.74
CA PRO A 148 5.58 -5.53 22.04
C PRO A 148 5.57 -6.92 22.70
N ASP A 149 4.50 -7.23 23.43
CA ASP A 149 4.36 -8.54 24.11
C ASP A 149 3.77 -9.64 23.20
N SER A 150 3.42 -9.30 21.96
CA SER A 150 2.91 -10.26 21.00
C SER A 150 4.03 -11.07 20.36
N PRO A 151 3.83 -12.38 20.07
CA PRO A 151 4.76 -13.16 19.23
C PRO A 151 5.06 -12.50 17.88
N TYR A 152 4.13 -11.75 17.34
CA TYR A 152 4.28 -11.01 16.08
C TYR A 152 5.30 -9.88 16.13
N TRP A 153 5.69 -9.42 17.32
CA TRP A 153 6.77 -8.43 17.48
C TRP A 153 8.14 -8.95 17.04
N SER A 154 8.30 -10.28 16.94
CA SER A 154 9.51 -10.93 16.45
C SER A 154 9.72 -10.79 14.93
N ILE A 155 8.70 -10.38 14.17
CA ILE A 155 8.77 -10.19 12.72
C ILE A 155 9.77 -9.07 12.40
N LYS A 156 10.65 -9.33 11.44
CA LYS A 156 11.67 -8.38 10.99
C LYS A 156 11.56 -8.15 9.50
N SER A 157 11.69 -6.89 9.09
CA SER A 157 11.85 -6.57 7.68
C SER A 157 13.30 -6.83 7.26
N VAL A 158 13.52 -7.71 6.30
CA VAL A 158 14.83 -8.07 5.74
C VAL A 158 14.83 -7.77 4.22
N ARG A 159 16.02 -7.73 3.60
CA ARG A 159 16.10 -7.62 2.14
C ARG A 159 15.54 -8.88 1.50
N ALA A 160 14.61 -8.72 0.58
CA ALA A 160 14.02 -9.86 -0.13
C ALA A 160 15.02 -10.50 -1.11
N GLU A 161 15.04 -11.83 -1.14
CA GLU A 161 15.69 -12.60 -2.19
C GLU A 161 14.62 -13.14 -3.13
N LEU A 162 14.58 -12.58 -4.35
CA LEU A 162 13.55 -12.85 -5.35
C LEU A 162 14.19 -13.29 -6.70
N PRO A 163 13.48 -14.11 -7.50
CA PRO A 163 13.84 -14.29 -8.89
C PRO A 163 13.84 -12.94 -9.61
N PRO A 164 14.81 -12.69 -10.53
CA PRO A 164 14.95 -11.40 -11.23
C PRO A 164 13.65 -10.95 -11.93
N ASP A 165 12.92 -11.88 -12.55
CA ASP A 165 11.66 -11.58 -13.23
C ASP A 165 10.55 -11.14 -12.26
N THR A 166 10.51 -11.72 -11.04
CA THR A 166 9.57 -11.34 -9.99
C THR A 166 9.88 -9.93 -9.47
N GLU A 167 11.15 -9.64 -9.19
CA GLU A 167 11.57 -8.30 -8.75
C GLU A 167 11.28 -7.25 -9.82
N LYS A 168 11.58 -7.55 -11.09
CA LYS A 168 11.28 -6.70 -12.24
C LYS A 168 9.79 -6.41 -12.33
N ALA A 169 8.95 -7.43 -12.25
CA ALA A 169 7.49 -7.26 -12.29
C ALA A 169 6.97 -6.36 -11.15
N LEU A 170 7.47 -6.55 -9.92
CA LEU A 170 7.13 -5.70 -8.77
C LEU A 170 7.45 -4.23 -9.04
N VAL A 171 8.64 -3.95 -9.57
CA VAL A 171 9.06 -2.58 -9.91
C VAL A 171 8.17 -1.98 -10.98
N GLU A 172 8.00 -2.68 -12.12
CA GLU A 172 7.21 -2.20 -13.25
C GLU A 172 5.74 -1.93 -12.86
N TRP A 173 5.12 -2.83 -12.09
CA TRP A 173 3.75 -2.67 -11.64
C TRP A 173 3.59 -1.56 -10.61
N SER A 174 4.56 -1.40 -9.69
CA SER A 174 4.53 -0.32 -8.71
C SER A 174 4.69 1.04 -9.37
N VAL A 175 5.57 1.17 -10.38
CA VAL A 175 5.72 2.41 -11.17
C VAL A 175 4.43 2.72 -11.91
N LYS A 176 3.86 1.74 -12.63
CA LYS A 176 2.59 1.90 -13.37
C LYS A 176 1.42 2.30 -12.46
N LEU A 177 1.35 1.72 -11.25
CA LEU A 177 0.35 2.12 -10.24
C LEU A 177 0.60 3.51 -9.71
N SER A 178 1.87 3.88 -9.45
CA SER A 178 2.25 5.21 -8.99
C SER A 178 1.76 6.28 -9.96
N GLU A 179 1.97 6.07 -11.26
CA GLU A 179 1.47 6.97 -12.32
C GLU A 179 -0.06 7.02 -12.35
N ARG A 180 -0.72 5.85 -12.35
CA ARG A 180 -2.19 5.76 -12.47
C ARG A 180 -2.93 6.35 -11.27
N LEU A 181 -2.35 6.27 -10.09
CA LEU A 181 -2.89 6.79 -8.83
C LEU A 181 -2.41 8.22 -8.52
N GLU A 182 -1.57 8.80 -9.37
CA GLU A 182 -0.97 10.14 -9.18
C GLU A 182 -0.18 10.25 -7.87
N CYS A 183 0.54 9.16 -7.50
CA CYS A 183 1.43 9.19 -6.35
C CYS A 183 2.60 10.15 -6.59
N ARG A 184 3.01 10.89 -5.56
CA ARG A 184 4.01 11.94 -5.67
C ARG A 184 5.03 11.85 -4.56
N ASP A 185 6.27 12.18 -4.88
CA ASP A 185 7.41 12.40 -4.00
C ASP A 185 7.89 11.15 -3.26
N TYR A 186 7.00 10.31 -2.73
CA TYR A 186 7.33 9.04 -2.09
C TYR A 186 6.08 8.18 -1.91
N THR A 187 6.21 6.86 -2.08
CA THR A 187 5.09 5.91 -2.01
C THR A 187 5.60 4.54 -1.59
N ARG A 188 4.77 3.76 -0.91
CA ARG A 188 5.03 2.38 -0.55
C ARG A 188 3.95 1.47 -1.10
N PHE A 189 4.35 0.34 -1.67
CA PHE A 189 3.49 -0.70 -2.22
C PHE A 189 3.69 -1.97 -1.40
N ASP A 190 2.60 -2.52 -0.89
CA ASP A 190 2.61 -3.75 -0.12
C ASP A 190 2.05 -4.88 -1.01
N TRP A 191 2.84 -5.93 -1.16
CA TRP A 191 2.62 -7.06 -2.04
C TRP A 191 2.70 -8.37 -1.29
N ARG A 192 2.09 -9.42 -1.84
CA ARG A 192 2.32 -10.77 -1.35
C ARG A 192 2.38 -11.75 -2.50
N LEU A 193 3.28 -12.73 -2.42
CA LEU A 193 3.34 -13.79 -3.42
C LEU A 193 2.19 -14.77 -3.19
N ASP A 194 1.57 -15.21 -4.29
CA ASP A 194 0.66 -16.36 -4.25
C ASP A 194 1.45 -17.70 -4.23
N ALA A 195 0.74 -18.82 -4.23
CA ALA A 195 1.35 -20.16 -4.22
C ALA A 195 2.19 -20.46 -5.47
N ALA A 196 1.97 -19.76 -6.57
CA ALA A 196 2.74 -19.86 -7.82
C ALA A 196 3.95 -18.90 -7.84
N GLY A 197 4.15 -18.10 -6.79
CA GLY A 197 5.21 -17.10 -6.72
C GLY A 197 4.90 -15.81 -7.49
N ILE A 198 3.63 -15.59 -7.86
CA ILE A 198 3.21 -14.37 -8.57
C ILE A 198 2.86 -13.29 -7.55
N PRO A 199 3.44 -12.07 -7.66
CA PRO A 199 3.08 -10.97 -6.78
C PRO A 199 1.63 -10.53 -6.96
N ARG A 200 0.92 -10.38 -5.83
CA ARG A 200 -0.42 -9.84 -5.75
C ARG A 200 -0.41 -8.55 -4.93
N LEU A 201 -0.99 -7.48 -5.46
CA LEU A 201 -1.04 -6.20 -4.77
C LEU A 201 -2.01 -6.27 -3.59
N LEU A 202 -1.55 -5.88 -2.41
CA LEU A 202 -2.38 -5.78 -1.20
C LEU A 202 -2.84 -4.35 -0.93
N GLU A 203 -1.92 -3.36 -1.04
CA GLU A 203 -2.17 -1.99 -0.64
C GLU A 203 -1.18 -1.02 -1.30
N VAL A 204 -1.61 0.22 -1.50
CA VAL A 204 -0.75 1.35 -1.89
C VAL A 204 -0.82 2.42 -0.80
N ASN A 205 0.32 2.80 -0.28
CA ASN A 205 0.45 3.82 0.76
C ASN A 205 1.11 5.07 0.16
N PRO A 206 0.34 6.13 -0.19
CA PRO A 206 0.85 7.31 -0.89
C PRO A 206 1.61 8.27 0.03
N ASN A 207 1.43 8.15 1.34
CA ASN A 207 2.15 8.93 2.37
C ASN A 207 2.62 7.99 3.50
N PRO A 208 3.53 7.03 3.22
CA PRO A 208 4.04 6.15 4.26
C PRO A 208 4.83 6.94 5.31
N GLY A 209 4.82 6.45 6.56
CA GLY A 209 5.49 7.13 7.67
C GLY A 209 6.98 7.37 7.44
N TRP A 210 7.46 8.52 7.90
CA TRP A 210 8.87 8.95 7.80
C TRP A 210 9.70 8.58 9.02
N CYS A 211 9.22 7.75 9.92
CA CYS A 211 9.97 7.36 11.10
C CYS A 211 11.27 6.62 10.72
N TRP A 212 12.30 6.82 11.52
CA TRP A 212 13.64 6.25 11.31
C TRP A 212 13.67 4.71 11.33
N ASP A 213 12.70 4.09 11.95
CA ASP A 213 12.49 2.63 12.06
C ASP A 213 11.36 2.12 11.14
N GLY A 214 10.78 3.00 10.31
CA GLY A 214 9.72 2.66 9.36
C GLY A 214 10.23 1.90 8.13
N HIS A 215 9.31 1.33 7.36
CA HIS A 215 9.64 0.51 6.19
C HIS A 215 10.48 1.28 5.14
N LEU A 216 10.18 2.56 4.86
CA LEU A 216 10.99 3.35 3.91
C LEU A 216 12.43 3.49 4.38
N ALA A 217 12.64 3.82 5.67
CA ALA A 217 13.98 3.98 6.23
C ALA A 217 14.77 2.65 6.22
N LYS A 218 14.09 1.52 6.54
CA LYS A 218 14.69 0.19 6.46
C LYS A 218 15.10 -0.16 5.03
N MET A 219 14.22 0.04 4.05
CA MET A 219 14.54 -0.21 2.63
C MET A 219 15.65 0.71 2.13
N ALA A 220 15.65 1.99 2.50
CA ALA A 220 16.74 2.92 2.18
C ALA A 220 18.10 2.44 2.74
N ALA A 221 18.12 2.01 4.00
CA ALA A 221 19.32 1.44 4.64
C ALA A 221 19.80 0.15 3.95
N MET A 222 18.89 -0.73 3.52
CA MET A 222 19.21 -1.93 2.72
C MET A 222 19.88 -1.57 1.38
N GLY A 223 19.57 -0.39 0.82
CA GLY A 223 20.19 0.18 -0.37
C GLY A 223 21.47 0.98 -0.10
N GLY A 224 21.92 1.07 1.15
CA GLY A 224 23.11 1.86 1.53
C GLY A 224 22.84 3.37 1.68
N MET A 225 21.57 3.79 1.66
CA MET A 225 21.16 5.18 1.84
C MET A 225 20.95 5.48 3.33
N SER A 226 21.53 6.57 3.84
CA SER A 226 21.25 6.98 5.22
C SER A 226 19.83 7.53 5.37
N TYR A 227 19.33 7.57 6.60
CA TYR A 227 18.01 8.15 6.89
C TYR A 227 17.92 9.63 6.47
N SER A 228 18.97 10.41 6.70
CA SER A 228 19.02 11.80 6.28
C SER A 228 19.02 11.95 4.75
N ASP A 229 19.72 11.07 4.02
CA ASP A 229 19.75 11.11 2.56
C ASP A 229 18.36 10.73 1.98
N MET A 230 17.68 9.76 2.60
CA MET A 230 16.30 9.42 2.24
C MET A 230 15.36 10.62 2.39
N LEU A 231 15.42 11.32 3.53
CA LEU A 231 14.59 12.52 3.75
C LEU A 231 14.95 13.62 2.75
N GLY A 232 16.26 13.83 2.50
CA GLY A 232 16.75 14.78 1.50
C GLY A 232 16.23 14.46 0.09
N ALA A 233 16.22 13.18 -0.30
CA ALA A 233 15.70 12.75 -1.59
C ALA A 233 14.19 12.99 -1.73
N ILE A 234 13.40 12.75 -0.68
CA ILE A 234 11.95 13.03 -0.66
C ILE A 234 11.70 14.53 -0.82
N ILE A 235 12.40 15.37 -0.04
CA ILE A 235 12.25 16.85 -0.12
C ILE A 235 12.65 17.34 -1.51
N LYS A 236 13.78 16.86 -2.05
CA LYS A 236 14.25 17.23 -3.38
C LYS A 236 13.22 16.88 -4.47
N SER A 237 12.60 15.69 -4.39
CA SER A 237 11.54 15.29 -5.32
C SER A 237 10.36 16.27 -5.28
N ALA A 238 9.91 16.65 -4.07
CA ALA A 238 8.83 17.61 -3.90
C ALA A 238 9.21 18.99 -4.47
N GLU A 239 10.42 19.48 -4.22
CA GLU A 239 10.91 20.76 -4.77
C GLU A 239 10.93 20.74 -6.30
N GLU A 240 11.48 19.70 -6.92
CA GLU A 240 11.53 19.55 -8.37
C GLU A 240 10.11 19.55 -8.99
N ARG A 241 9.18 18.82 -8.41
CA ARG A 241 7.77 18.78 -8.84
C ARG A 241 7.11 20.15 -8.72
N ILE A 242 7.25 20.80 -7.58
CA ILE A 242 6.66 22.12 -7.29
C ILE A 242 7.18 23.17 -8.28
N LEU A 243 8.48 23.16 -8.57
CA LEU A 243 9.08 24.07 -9.55
C LEU A 243 8.53 23.84 -10.97
N MET A 244 8.30 22.57 -11.36
CA MET A 244 7.68 22.24 -12.65
C MET A 244 6.23 22.70 -12.73
N GLU A 245 5.43 22.47 -11.68
CA GLU A 245 4.04 22.91 -11.58
C GLU A 245 3.93 24.43 -11.60
N TYR A 246 4.81 25.16 -10.89
CA TYR A 246 4.84 26.61 -10.88
C TYR A 246 5.22 27.18 -12.24
N GLY A 247 6.26 26.62 -12.89
CA GLY A 247 6.68 27.02 -14.23
C GLY A 247 5.59 26.79 -15.29
N ALA A 248 4.84 25.69 -15.19
CA ALA A 248 3.69 25.41 -16.07
C ALA A 248 2.56 26.43 -15.86
N ASN A 249 2.24 26.75 -14.61
CA ASN A 249 1.19 27.73 -14.27
C ASN A 249 1.53 29.15 -14.76
N ILE A 250 2.79 29.57 -14.68
CA ILE A 250 3.24 30.87 -15.21
C ILE A 250 3.05 30.92 -16.72
N ARG A 251 3.48 29.87 -17.46
CA ARG A 251 3.32 29.78 -18.92
C ARG A 251 1.84 29.81 -19.34
N MET A 252 0.97 29.13 -18.62
CA MET A 252 -0.46 29.15 -18.91
C MET A 252 -1.09 30.54 -18.71
N LYS A 253 -0.69 31.24 -17.64
CA LYS A 253 -1.15 32.63 -17.40
C LYS A 253 -0.66 33.56 -18.51
N GLU A 254 0.57 33.43 -18.98
CA GLU A 254 1.10 34.24 -20.11
C GLU A 254 0.37 33.95 -21.42
N ILE A 255 0.03 32.69 -21.71
CA ILE A 255 -0.73 32.30 -22.89
C ILE A 255 -2.14 32.90 -22.85
N ASN A 256 -2.84 32.79 -21.72
CA ASN A 256 -4.17 33.34 -21.56
C ASN A 256 -4.20 34.88 -21.69
N MET A 257 -3.23 35.58 -21.08
CA MET A 257 -3.11 37.05 -21.24
C MET A 257 -2.85 37.45 -22.70
N ARG A 258 -2.06 36.69 -23.47
CA ARG A 258 -1.83 36.98 -24.90
C ARG A 258 -3.09 36.75 -25.74
N GLN A 259 -3.93 35.80 -25.37
CA GLN A 259 -5.22 35.55 -26.07
C GLN A 259 -6.24 36.64 -25.76
N GLU A 260 -6.27 37.17 -24.52
CA GLU A 260 -7.15 38.28 -24.13
C GLU A 260 -6.75 39.62 -24.77
N ILE A 261 -5.46 39.83 -25.11
CA ILE A 261 -4.97 41.02 -25.78
C ILE A 261 -5.18 40.96 -27.31
N ALA A 262 -5.41 39.76 -27.86
CA ALA A 262 -5.61 39.54 -29.31
C ALA A 262 -7.09 39.58 -29.76
N VAL A 263 -8.02 39.83 -28.84
CA VAL A 263 -9.47 40.07 -29.08
C VAL A 263 -9.76 41.55 -28.93
#